data_36a610c09f4d056bd7ca7e537f190f12
#
_entry.id   36a610c09f4d056bd7ca7e537f190f12
#
_cell.length_a   1.000
_cell.length_b   1.000
_cell.length_c   1.000
_cell.angle_alpha   90.00
_cell.angle_beta   90.00
_cell.angle_gamma   90.00
#
_symmetry.space_group_name_H-M   'P 1'
#
loop_
_entity.id
_entity.type
_entity.pdbx_description
1 polymer ?
#
loop_
_entity_poly.entity_id
_entity_poly.type
_entity_poly.pdbx_seq_one_letter_code
_entity_poly.pdbx_strand_id
1 'polypeptide(L)'
;MKLQAALDFDYRSTNRGQAEELTIFWTELAQALAGEARESLDIIEVGTPFVMEYGLAPARKLKQAFPEKLILADLKIADAGYYEAAAAFKSGADIATVLAVTDDATIRNAMTAAKEYGRSIMVDMLAVPDLPTRLMQVDALGVDYICLHTSKDLQRLDQDMSKSFEVLRSYVKNAKLAIAGGINRTTIEKFAAICPDVIIVGEGITGAEDYGEAAAFFKAAMDAAERGER
;
A
#
# COMPACT_ATOMS: atom_id res chain seq x y z
N MET A 1 -12.36 5.45 7.01
CA MET A 1 -11.28 5.08 6.06
C MET A 1 -9.91 5.20 6.72
N LYS A 2 -8.94 4.34 6.34
CA LYS A 2 -7.54 4.43 6.78
C LYS A 2 -6.70 5.12 5.71
N LEU A 3 -5.79 6.01 6.13
CA LEU A 3 -4.79 6.60 5.25
C LEU A 3 -3.49 5.78 5.30
N GLN A 4 -3.00 5.34 4.14
CA GLN A 4 -1.73 4.65 3.96
C GLN A 4 -0.78 5.54 3.17
N ALA A 5 0.43 5.78 3.68
CA ALA A 5 1.50 6.42 2.94
C ALA A 5 2.44 5.37 2.33
N ALA A 6 2.54 5.36 1.00
CA ALA A 6 3.52 4.54 0.29
C ALA A 6 4.86 5.30 0.20
N LEU A 7 5.86 4.81 0.93
CA LEU A 7 7.19 5.40 0.99
C LEU A 7 8.04 4.94 -0.20
N ASP A 8 7.78 5.56 -1.35
CA ASP A 8 8.56 5.40 -2.57
C ASP A 8 9.39 6.65 -2.80
N PHE A 9 10.70 6.51 -2.73
CA PHE A 9 11.65 7.60 -2.97
C PHE A 9 12.27 7.49 -4.36
N ASP A 10 12.79 8.61 -4.88
CA ASP A 10 13.56 8.62 -6.13
C ASP A 10 15.02 8.29 -5.87
N TYR A 11 15.36 7.02 -5.98
CA TYR A 11 16.72 6.50 -5.75
C TYR A 11 17.70 6.76 -6.89
N ARG A 12 17.27 7.33 -8.02
CA ARG A 12 18.10 7.57 -9.21
C ARG A 12 19.26 8.53 -8.97
N SER A 13 19.10 9.43 -8.00
CA SER A 13 20.09 10.46 -7.66
C SER A 13 21.19 9.97 -6.71
N THR A 14 21.08 8.76 -6.17
CA THR A 14 22.05 8.25 -5.20
C THR A 14 23.24 7.57 -5.89
N ASN A 15 24.45 8.07 -5.62
CA ASN A 15 25.68 7.40 -6.04
C ASN A 15 25.80 6.05 -5.32
N ARG A 16 25.99 4.96 -6.06
CA ARG A 16 26.05 3.56 -5.58
C ARG A 16 27.27 3.25 -4.69
N GLY A 17 27.80 4.21 -3.95
CA GLY A 17 29.10 4.07 -3.28
C GLY A 17 29.11 3.27 -1.98
N GLN A 18 28.02 3.22 -1.20
CA GLN A 18 27.99 2.55 0.11
C GLN A 18 26.57 2.12 0.46
N ALA A 19 26.20 0.89 0.11
CA ALA A 19 24.83 0.37 0.27
C ALA A 19 24.32 0.44 1.72
N GLU A 20 25.19 0.24 2.73
CA GLU A 20 24.80 0.26 4.14
C GLU A 20 24.48 1.69 4.62
N GLU A 21 25.28 2.68 4.27
CA GLU A 21 25.04 4.10 4.61
C GLU A 21 23.77 4.63 3.93
N LEU A 22 23.51 4.25 2.68
CA LEU A 22 22.30 4.60 1.96
C LEU A 22 21.06 3.96 2.59
N THR A 23 21.16 2.71 3.04
CA THR A 23 20.06 2.05 3.76
C THR A 23 19.70 2.80 5.05
N ILE A 24 20.70 3.26 5.80
CA ILE A 24 20.50 4.06 7.01
C ILE A 24 19.84 5.38 6.66
N PHE A 25 20.39 6.13 5.70
CA PHE A 25 19.87 7.43 5.28
C PHE A 25 18.39 7.37 4.85
N TRP A 26 18.04 6.45 3.93
CA TRP A 26 16.67 6.34 3.45
C TRP A 26 15.70 5.85 4.53
N THR A 27 16.18 4.99 5.44
CA THR A 27 15.35 4.55 6.56
C THR A 27 15.10 5.69 7.55
N GLU A 28 16.09 6.53 7.83
CA GLU A 28 15.94 7.72 8.68
C GLU A 28 15.00 8.75 8.04
N LEU A 29 15.11 8.96 6.73
CA LEU A 29 14.16 9.81 6.00
C LEU A 29 12.74 9.28 6.07
N ALA A 30 12.56 7.96 5.88
CA ALA A 30 11.25 7.32 6.03
C ALA A 30 10.67 7.46 7.45
N GLN A 31 11.53 7.37 8.49
CA GLN A 31 11.13 7.60 9.87
C GLN A 31 10.76 9.06 10.14
N ALA A 32 11.51 10.02 9.58
CA ALA A 32 11.21 11.44 9.70
C ALA A 32 9.86 11.76 9.07
N LEU A 33 9.63 11.34 7.81
CA LEU A 33 8.35 11.50 7.11
C LEU A 33 7.18 10.90 7.90
N ALA A 34 7.32 9.64 8.30
CA ALA A 34 6.27 8.97 9.07
C ALA A 34 6.05 9.62 10.44
N GLY A 35 7.08 10.21 11.05
CA GLY A 35 7.00 10.96 12.31
C GLY A 35 6.21 12.25 12.16
N GLU A 36 6.48 13.04 11.12
CA GLU A 36 5.75 14.28 10.82
C GLU A 36 4.28 14.01 10.49
N ALA A 37 4.00 12.94 9.72
CA ALA A 37 2.65 12.56 9.32
C ALA A 37 1.93 11.64 10.33
N ARG A 38 2.54 11.34 11.49
CA ARG A 38 2.13 10.28 12.44
C ARG A 38 0.66 10.31 12.80
N GLU A 39 0.13 11.49 13.12
CA GLU A 39 -1.25 11.63 13.59
C GLU A 39 -2.29 11.32 12.49
N SER A 40 -1.91 11.51 11.23
CA SER A 40 -2.79 11.32 10.08
C SER A 40 -2.69 9.93 9.47
N LEU A 41 -1.56 9.23 9.64
CA LEU A 41 -1.33 7.91 9.05
C LEU A 41 -1.85 6.77 9.91
N ASP A 42 -2.49 5.80 9.29
CA ASP A 42 -2.88 4.52 9.89
C ASP A 42 -1.92 3.40 9.50
N ILE A 43 -1.40 3.44 8.26
CA ILE A 43 -0.53 2.42 7.67
C ILE A 43 0.69 3.12 7.05
N ILE A 44 1.87 2.58 7.31
CA ILE A 44 3.14 3.00 6.70
C ILE A 44 3.61 1.88 5.78
N GLU A 45 3.75 2.18 4.49
CA GLU A 45 4.15 1.19 3.50
C GLU A 45 5.62 1.34 3.13
N VAL A 46 6.35 0.23 3.20
CA VAL A 46 7.66 0.08 2.54
C VAL A 46 7.38 -0.33 1.10
N GLY A 47 7.42 0.63 0.19
CA GLY A 47 7.07 0.44 -1.21
C GLY A 47 8.01 -0.52 -1.93
N THR A 48 7.57 -1.08 -3.06
CA THR A 48 8.35 -2.07 -3.82
C THR A 48 9.75 -1.57 -4.19
N PRO A 49 9.97 -0.33 -4.69
CA PRO A 49 11.31 0.17 -4.96
C PRO A 49 12.19 0.22 -3.72
N PHE A 50 11.61 0.58 -2.57
CA PHE A 50 12.34 0.63 -1.30
C PHE A 50 12.77 -0.77 -0.84
N VAL A 51 11.89 -1.76 -0.98
CA VAL A 51 12.21 -3.17 -0.68
C VAL A 51 13.28 -3.69 -1.63
N MET A 52 13.21 -3.38 -2.92
CA MET A 52 14.18 -3.84 -3.92
C MET A 52 15.58 -3.28 -3.68
N GLU A 53 15.69 -2.04 -3.23
CA GLU A 53 16.98 -1.40 -2.94
C GLU A 53 17.57 -1.82 -1.60
N TYR A 54 16.73 -1.95 -0.54
CA TYR A 54 17.21 -2.07 0.85
C TYR A 54 16.66 -3.30 1.60
N GLY A 55 15.94 -4.18 0.91
CA GLY A 55 15.33 -5.36 1.51
C GLY A 55 14.29 -5.00 2.57
N LEU A 56 14.14 -5.85 3.57
CA LEU A 56 13.13 -5.71 4.61
C LEU A 56 13.63 -5.00 5.90
N ALA A 57 14.88 -4.52 5.91
CA ALA A 57 15.42 -3.78 7.05
C ALA A 57 14.61 -2.51 7.39
N PRO A 58 14.14 -1.70 6.41
CA PRO A 58 13.29 -0.55 6.67
C PRO A 58 11.99 -0.92 7.40
N ALA A 59 11.32 -2.02 7.02
CA ALA A 59 10.08 -2.46 7.68
C ALA A 59 10.30 -2.71 9.18
N ARG A 60 11.40 -3.35 9.54
CA ARG A 60 11.76 -3.58 10.96
C ARG A 60 11.99 -2.28 11.71
N LYS A 61 12.71 -1.34 11.11
CA LYS A 61 13.01 -0.04 11.72
C LYS A 61 11.75 0.81 11.91
N LEU A 62 10.88 0.84 10.90
CA LEU A 62 9.60 1.54 10.99
C LEU A 62 8.69 0.92 12.05
N LYS A 63 8.61 -0.41 12.13
CA LYS A 63 7.81 -1.07 13.18
C LYS A 63 8.33 -0.80 14.60
N GLN A 64 9.65 -0.69 14.76
CA GLN A 64 10.26 -0.30 16.03
C GLN A 64 9.97 1.15 16.41
N ALA A 65 9.99 2.07 15.44
CA ALA A 65 9.74 3.49 15.65
C ALA A 65 8.24 3.82 15.85
N PHE A 66 7.36 3.07 15.18
CA PHE A 66 5.91 3.28 15.19
C PHE A 66 5.16 1.96 15.51
N PRO A 67 5.30 1.43 16.73
CA PRO A 67 4.72 0.13 17.10
C PRO A 67 3.20 0.10 17.02
N GLU A 68 2.53 1.25 17.14
CA GLU A 68 1.08 1.40 17.06
C GLU A 68 0.56 1.47 15.60
N LYS A 69 1.42 1.76 14.62
CA LYS A 69 1.03 1.81 13.21
C LYS A 69 1.13 0.44 12.56
N LEU A 70 0.30 0.21 11.56
CA LEU A 70 0.46 -0.96 10.70
C LEU A 70 1.60 -0.70 9.71
N ILE A 71 2.48 -1.67 9.56
CA ILE A 71 3.56 -1.64 8.55
C ILE A 71 3.18 -2.59 7.43
N LEU A 72 3.14 -2.08 6.21
CA LEU A 72 2.93 -2.88 5.02
C LEU A 72 4.24 -3.03 4.25
N ALA A 73 4.58 -4.26 3.84
CA ALA A 73 5.68 -4.54 2.93
C ALA A 73 5.11 -4.83 1.52
N ASP A 74 5.37 -3.92 0.57
CA ASP A 74 4.87 -4.07 -0.80
C ASP A 74 5.80 -4.96 -1.63
N LEU A 75 5.71 -6.27 -1.38
CA LEU A 75 6.55 -7.29 -2.01
C LEU A 75 6.09 -7.67 -3.41
N LYS A 76 4.81 -7.46 -3.71
CA LYS A 76 4.19 -7.92 -4.97
C LYS A 76 4.49 -9.39 -5.23
N ILE A 77 4.30 -10.22 -4.20
CA ILE A 77 4.58 -11.66 -4.25
C ILE A 77 3.90 -12.29 -5.46
N ALA A 78 4.68 -13.00 -6.27
CA ALA A 78 4.21 -13.70 -7.47
C ALA A 78 4.45 -15.20 -7.42
N ASP A 79 5.34 -15.67 -6.53
CA ASP A 79 5.69 -17.08 -6.31
C ASP A 79 6.09 -17.29 -4.85
N ALA A 80 6.26 -18.55 -4.42
CA ALA A 80 6.74 -18.90 -3.08
C ALA A 80 5.98 -18.21 -1.92
N GLY A 81 4.66 -18.04 -2.06
CA GLY A 81 3.80 -17.18 -1.24
C GLY A 81 4.01 -17.27 0.26
N TYR A 82 4.15 -18.52 0.81
CA TYR A 82 4.43 -18.70 2.24
C TYR A 82 5.79 -18.11 2.64
N TYR A 83 6.82 -18.39 1.85
CA TYR A 83 8.20 -17.99 2.18
C TYR A 83 8.37 -16.47 2.20
N GLU A 84 7.88 -15.81 1.16
CA GLU A 84 8.03 -14.36 0.98
C GLU A 84 7.18 -13.60 2.01
N ALA A 85 5.93 -14.00 2.21
CA ALA A 85 5.07 -13.42 3.25
C ALA A 85 5.66 -13.62 4.66
N ALA A 86 6.15 -14.83 4.98
CA ALA A 86 6.79 -15.10 6.27
C ALA A 86 8.05 -14.25 6.48
N ALA A 87 8.83 -13.97 5.44
CA ALA A 87 9.99 -13.08 5.52
C ALA A 87 9.58 -11.65 5.90
N ALA A 88 8.50 -11.11 5.27
CA ALA A 88 7.94 -9.82 5.64
C ALA A 88 7.50 -9.79 7.10
N PHE A 89 6.75 -10.78 7.55
CA PHE A 89 6.23 -10.83 8.94
C PHE A 89 7.35 -10.96 9.97
N LYS A 90 8.38 -11.76 9.72
CA LYS A 90 9.58 -11.85 10.57
C LYS A 90 10.34 -10.52 10.65
N SER A 91 10.24 -9.68 9.64
CA SER A 91 10.84 -8.34 9.67
C SER A 91 9.99 -7.29 10.38
N GLY A 92 8.78 -7.65 10.83
CA GLY A 92 7.89 -6.76 11.57
C GLY A 92 6.75 -6.17 10.74
N ALA A 93 6.61 -6.54 9.46
CA ALA A 93 5.46 -6.14 8.68
C ALA A 93 4.17 -6.75 9.25
N ASP A 94 3.09 -5.98 9.23
CA ASP A 94 1.75 -6.40 9.63
C ASP A 94 0.93 -6.87 8.41
N ILE A 95 1.29 -6.37 7.23
CA ILE A 95 0.63 -6.68 5.95
C ILE A 95 1.71 -6.95 4.90
N ALA A 96 1.52 -7.96 4.06
CA ALA A 96 2.34 -8.21 2.86
C ALA A 96 1.46 -8.24 1.61
N THR A 97 1.98 -7.73 0.47
CA THR A 97 1.22 -7.74 -0.79
C THR A 97 1.52 -8.95 -1.65
N VAL A 98 0.48 -9.48 -2.30
CA VAL A 98 0.54 -10.57 -3.28
C VAL A 98 -0.13 -10.10 -4.56
N LEU A 99 0.45 -10.37 -5.73
CA LEU A 99 -0.19 -10.02 -7.00
C LEU A 99 -1.38 -10.94 -7.31
N ALA A 100 -2.50 -10.35 -7.73
CA ALA A 100 -3.69 -11.11 -8.12
C ALA A 100 -3.51 -11.90 -9.44
N VAL A 101 -2.52 -11.53 -10.24
CA VAL A 101 -2.19 -12.24 -11.49
C VAL A 101 -1.50 -13.58 -11.26
N THR A 102 -1.06 -13.87 -10.03
CA THR A 102 -0.48 -15.17 -9.66
C THR A 102 -1.55 -16.24 -9.45
N ASP A 103 -1.11 -17.49 -9.28
CA ASP A 103 -1.98 -18.61 -9.00
C ASP A 103 -2.64 -18.50 -7.61
N ASP A 104 -3.87 -19.02 -7.48
CA ASP A 104 -4.57 -19.11 -6.20
C ASP A 104 -3.76 -19.87 -5.14
N ALA A 105 -2.94 -20.83 -5.57
CA ALA A 105 -2.06 -21.57 -4.66
C ALA A 105 -1.04 -20.66 -3.95
N THR A 106 -0.44 -19.72 -4.67
CA THR A 106 0.49 -18.74 -4.11
C THR A 106 -0.23 -17.82 -3.11
N ILE A 107 -1.43 -17.32 -3.47
CA ILE A 107 -2.24 -16.49 -2.56
C ILE A 107 -2.58 -17.27 -1.28
N ARG A 108 -3.08 -18.52 -1.39
CA ARG A 108 -3.40 -19.37 -0.22
C ARG A 108 -2.19 -19.68 0.65
N ASN A 109 -1.01 -19.89 0.05
CA ASN A 109 0.22 -20.12 0.79
C ASN A 109 0.65 -18.85 1.56
N ALA A 110 0.51 -17.67 0.96
CA ALA A 110 0.75 -16.40 1.66
C ALA A 110 -0.25 -16.18 2.81
N MET A 111 -1.54 -16.50 2.60
CA MET A 111 -2.57 -16.47 3.65
C MET A 111 -2.25 -17.44 4.79
N THR A 112 -1.67 -18.61 4.48
CA THR A 112 -1.25 -19.58 5.50
C THR A 112 -0.15 -18.97 6.39
N ALA A 113 0.85 -18.32 5.80
CA ALA A 113 1.86 -17.58 6.57
C ALA A 113 1.22 -16.45 7.39
N ALA A 114 0.32 -15.65 6.80
CA ALA A 114 -0.35 -14.57 7.51
C ALA A 114 -1.10 -15.09 8.76
N LYS A 115 -1.85 -16.17 8.62
CA LYS A 115 -2.56 -16.80 9.74
C LYS A 115 -1.61 -17.28 10.83
N GLU A 116 -0.49 -17.89 10.47
CA GLU A 116 0.50 -18.42 11.42
C GLU A 116 1.18 -17.30 12.21
N TYR A 117 1.45 -16.17 11.58
CA TYR A 117 2.08 -15.01 12.22
C TYR A 117 1.07 -14.02 12.84
N GLY A 118 -0.25 -14.26 12.72
CA GLY A 118 -1.29 -13.32 13.17
C GLY A 118 -1.24 -11.99 12.37
N ARG A 119 -1.00 -12.08 11.07
CA ARG A 119 -0.83 -10.96 10.14
C ARG A 119 -1.83 -11.03 9.00
N SER A 120 -1.75 -10.11 8.05
CA SER A 120 -2.70 -9.97 6.94
C SER A 120 -2.04 -9.98 5.58
N ILE A 121 -2.83 -10.37 4.56
CA ILE A 121 -2.45 -10.29 3.15
C ILE A 121 -3.30 -9.23 2.46
N MET A 122 -2.67 -8.41 1.63
CA MET A 122 -3.33 -7.54 0.67
C MET A 122 -3.05 -8.06 -0.74
N VAL A 123 -4.12 -8.40 -1.48
CA VAL A 123 -3.99 -8.83 -2.86
C VAL A 123 -4.11 -7.64 -3.79
N ASP A 124 -3.02 -7.36 -4.51
CA ASP A 124 -2.91 -6.24 -5.46
C ASP A 124 -3.42 -6.67 -6.84
N MET A 125 -4.45 -5.98 -7.33
CA MET A 125 -5.10 -6.24 -8.62
C MET A 125 -4.35 -5.65 -9.82
N LEU A 126 -3.11 -5.22 -9.62
CA LEU A 126 -2.25 -4.68 -10.67
C LEU A 126 -2.15 -5.64 -11.86
N ALA A 127 -2.28 -5.10 -13.06
CA ALA A 127 -2.13 -5.81 -14.34
C ALA A 127 -3.10 -7.00 -14.55
N VAL A 128 -4.18 -7.10 -13.80
CA VAL A 128 -5.22 -8.12 -14.00
C VAL A 128 -6.02 -7.79 -15.27
N PRO A 129 -6.07 -8.70 -16.27
CA PRO A 129 -6.77 -8.44 -17.53
C PRO A 129 -8.31 -8.38 -17.39
N ASP A 130 -8.89 -9.28 -16.61
CA ASP A 130 -10.34 -9.37 -16.33
C ASP A 130 -10.57 -9.10 -14.83
N LEU A 131 -10.63 -7.80 -14.49
CA LEU A 131 -10.80 -7.36 -13.12
C LEU A 131 -12.08 -7.89 -12.45
N PRO A 132 -13.29 -7.80 -13.06
CA PRO A 132 -14.50 -8.26 -12.42
C PRO A 132 -14.46 -9.74 -12.03
N THR A 133 -14.04 -10.62 -12.95
CA THR A 133 -13.94 -12.05 -12.67
C THR A 133 -12.90 -12.34 -11.60
N ARG A 134 -11.72 -11.73 -11.71
CA ARG A 134 -10.63 -12.00 -10.75
C ARG A 134 -10.93 -11.43 -9.36
N LEU A 135 -11.60 -10.28 -9.25
CA LEU A 135 -12.07 -9.74 -7.98
C LEU A 135 -12.95 -10.72 -7.22
N MET A 136 -13.97 -11.29 -7.90
CA MET A 136 -14.86 -12.26 -7.28
C MET A 136 -14.10 -13.53 -6.83
N GLN A 137 -13.14 -14.01 -7.64
CA GLN A 137 -12.33 -15.16 -7.29
C GLN A 137 -11.47 -14.90 -6.05
N VAL A 138 -10.74 -13.77 -6.02
CA VAL A 138 -9.87 -13.39 -4.91
C VAL A 138 -10.67 -13.13 -3.64
N ASP A 139 -11.82 -12.43 -3.74
CA ASP A 139 -12.70 -12.17 -2.59
C ASP A 139 -13.25 -13.47 -1.99
N ALA A 140 -13.55 -14.48 -2.84
CA ALA A 140 -13.98 -15.80 -2.42
C ALA A 140 -12.88 -16.63 -1.73
N LEU A 141 -11.58 -16.29 -1.93
CA LEU A 141 -10.48 -16.92 -1.18
C LEU A 141 -10.50 -16.55 0.31
N GLY A 142 -11.13 -15.43 0.67
CA GLY A 142 -11.19 -14.92 2.05
C GLY A 142 -9.93 -14.16 2.47
N VAL A 143 -9.30 -13.43 1.55
CA VAL A 143 -8.17 -12.53 1.83
C VAL A 143 -8.59 -11.33 2.69
N ASP A 144 -7.66 -10.74 3.44
CA ASP A 144 -7.96 -9.62 4.33
C ASP A 144 -8.25 -8.32 3.57
N TYR A 145 -7.44 -8.06 2.52
CA TYR A 145 -7.53 -6.84 1.72
C TYR A 145 -7.42 -7.16 0.23
N ILE A 146 -8.15 -6.40 -0.58
CA ILE A 146 -8.01 -6.34 -2.04
C ILE A 146 -7.70 -4.90 -2.41
N CYS A 147 -6.63 -4.67 -3.19
CA CYS A 147 -6.23 -3.35 -3.65
C CYS A 147 -6.54 -3.16 -5.14
N LEU A 148 -7.44 -2.24 -5.46
CA LEU A 148 -7.61 -1.73 -6.82
C LEU A 148 -6.47 -0.76 -7.12
N HIS A 149 -5.59 -1.10 -8.05
CA HIS A 149 -4.34 -0.40 -8.27
C HIS A 149 -4.14 -0.01 -9.74
N THR A 150 -3.94 1.29 -9.97
CA THR A 150 -3.47 1.81 -11.26
C THR A 150 -1.95 1.95 -11.23
N SER A 151 -1.24 1.21 -12.09
CA SER A 151 0.22 1.26 -12.13
C SER A 151 0.76 2.68 -12.41
N LYS A 152 1.93 3.00 -11.84
CA LYS A 152 2.59 4.30 -12.03
C LYS A 152 2.81 4.63 -13.51
N ASP A 153 3.10 3.63 -14.34
CA ASP A 153 3.31 3.82 -15.78
C ASP A 153 2.03 4.18 -16.52
N LEU A 154 0.87 3.63 -16.10
CA LEU A 154 -0.44 3.94 -16.68
C LEU A 154 -1.00 5.28 -16.20
N GLN A 155 -0.65 5.74 -14.98
CA GLN A 155 -1.08 7.05 -14.47
C GLN A 155 -0.67 8.21 -15.38
N ARG A 156 0.43 8.07 -16.12
CA ARG A 156 0.91 9.05 -17.11
C ARG A 156 0.01 9.19 -18.33
N LEU A 157 -0.92 8.26 -18.54
CA LEU A 157 -1.87 8.29 -19.67
C LEU A 157 -3.16 9.05 -19.34
N ASP A 158 -3.20 9.76 -18.21
CA ASP A 158 -4.30 10.63 -17.75
C ASP A 158 -5.69 9.94 -17.75
N GLN A 159 -5.73 8.66 -17.39
CA GLN A 159 -6.96 7.89 -17.26
C GLN A 159 -7.55 8.06 -15.86
N ASP A 160 -8.70 8.72 -15.79
CA ASP A 160 -9.48 8.79 -14.54
C ASP A 160 -10.13 7.42 -14.23
N MET A 161 -9.47 6.63 -13.38
CA MET A 161 -9.93 5.29 -13.00
C MET A 161 -11.01 5.31 -11.90
N SER A 162 -11.37 6.46 -11.34
CA SER A 162 -12.31 6.55 -10.21
C SER A 162 -13.67 5.93 -10.53
N LYS A 163 -14.23 6.22 -11.71
CA LYS A 163 -15.51 5.64 -12.16
C LYS A 163 -15.44 4.12 -12.32
N SER A 164 -14.32 3.61 -12.83
CA SER A 164 -14.11 2.16 -12.98
C SER A 164 -14.02 1.51 -11.60
N PHE A 165 -13.36 2.12 -10.64
CA PHE A 165 -13.23 1.62 -9.28
C PHE A 165 -14.55 1.66 -8.52
N GLU A 166 -15.40 2.67 -8.75
CA GLU A 166 -16.75 2.73 -8.19
C GLU A 166 -17.59 1.50 -8.61
N VAL A 167 -17.54 1.13 -9.88
CA VAL A 167 -18.21 -0.08 -10.38
C VAL A 167 -17.57 -1.34 -9.78
N LEU A 168 -16.24 -1.43 -9.81
CA LEU A 168 -15.50 -2.61 -9.35
C LEU A 168 -15.68 -2.88 -7.85
N ARG A 169 -15.89 -1.84 -7.02
CA ARG A 169 -16.21 -2.01 -5.59
C ARG A 169 -17.37 -3.00 -5.38
N SER A 170 -18.36 -3.00 -6.26
CA SER A 170 -19.54 -3.86 -6.12
C SER A 170 -19.24 -5.37 -6.15
N TYR A 171 -18.06 -5.75 -6.67
CA TYR A 171 -17.61 -7.14 -6.76
C TYR A 171 -16.87 -7.63 -5.49
N VAL A 172 -16.45 -6.71 -4.60
CA VAL A 172 -15.79 -7.04 -3.33
C VAL A 172 -16.84 -7.09 -2.22
N LYS A 173 -17.02 -8.24 -1.57
CA LYS A 173 -18.06 -8.50 -0.56
C LYS A 173 -17.52 -8.83 0.81
N ASN A 174 -16.37 -9.51 0.88
CA ASN A 174 -15.82 -10.07 2.11
C ASN A 174 -14.54 -9.34 2.55
N ALA A 175 -13.65 -9.06 1.60
CA ALA A 175 -12.40 -8.37 1.87
C ALA A 175 -12.58 -6.88 2.10
N LYS A 176 -11.64 -6.25 2.81
CA LYS A 176 -11.52 -4.80 2.87
C LYS A 176 -10.98 -4.27 1.55
N LEU A 177 -11.56 -3.19 1.06
CA LEU A 177 -11.15 -2.56 -0.19
C LEU A 177 -10.08 -1.51 0.05
N ALA A 178 -8.94 -1.64 -0.63
CA ALA A 178 -7.92 -0.61 -0.75
C ALA A 178 -7.90 -0.04 -2.17
N ILE A 179 -7.52 1.22 -2.31
CA ILE A 179 -7.36 1.89 -3.61
C ILE A 179 -5.98 2.55 -3.66
N ALA A 180 -5.26 2.35 -4.77
CA ALA A 180 -3.93 2.90 -5.02
C ALA A 180 -3.78 3.44 -6.46
N GLY A 181 -2.88 4.38 -6.62
CA GLY A 181 -2.46 4.90 -7.92
C GLY A 181 -3.23 6.13 -8.40
N GLY A 182 -2.48 7.21 -8.69
CA GLY A 182 -3.03 8.47 -9.20
C GLY A 182 -3.77 9.32 -8.17
N ILE A 183 -3.63 9.01 -6.88
CA ILE A 183 -4.27 9.76 -5.80
C ILE A 183 -3.40 10.95 -5.42
N ASN A 184 -3.96 12.15 -5.61
CA ASN A 184 -3.33 13.44 -5.33
C ASN A 184 -4.37 14.45 -4.83
N ARG A 185 -3.97 15.69 -4.57
CA ARG A 185 -4.85 16.75 -4.04
C ARG A 185 -6.08 17.03 -4.92
N THR A 186 -6.00 16.77 -6.23
CA THR A 186 -7.13 17.04 -7.16
C THR A 186 -8.03 15.84 -7.36
N THR A 187 -7.59 14.62 -7.01
CA THR A 187 -8.33 13.38 -7.24
C THR A 187 -8.86 12.74 -5.97
N ILE A 188 -8.36 13.11 -4.80
CA ILE A 188 -8.69 12.48 -3.51
C ILE A 188 -10.19 12.42 -3.26
N GLU A 189 -10.94 13.49 -3.53
CA GLU A 189 -12.39 13.54 -3.28
C GLU A 189 -13.14 12.46 -4.08
N LYS A 190 -12.75 12.24 -5.35
CA LYS A 190 -13.35 11.22 -6.21
C LYS A 190 -13.13 9.81 -5.66
N PHE A 191 -11.91 9.51 -5.18
CA PHE A 191 -11.60 8.21 -4.60
C PHE A 191 -12.20 8.01 -3.21
N ALA A 192 -12.24 9.05 -2.39
CA ALA A 192 -12.88 9.02 -1.08
C ALA A 192 -14.40 8.81 -1.18
N ALA A 193 -15.06 9.34 -2.23
CA ALA A 193 -16.47 9.12 -2.50
C ALA A 193 -16.84 7.64 -2.74
N ILE A 194 -15.87 6.82 -3.15
CA ILE A 194 -16.04 5.36 -3.29
C ILE A 194 -16.17 4.70 -1.91
N CYS A 195 -15.79 5.37 -0.84
CA CYS A 195 -15.71 4.88 0.53
C CYS A 195 -14.93 3.56 0.66
N PRO A 196 -13.67 3.46 0.20
CA PRO A 196 -12.85 2.28 0.44
C PRO A 196 -12.45 2.19 1.92
N ASP A 197 -11.96 1.03 2.35
CA ASP A 197 -11.42 0.89 3.71
C ASP A 197 -10.05 1.55 3.86
N VAL A 198 -9.25 1.56 2.77
CA VAL A 198 -7.89 2.13 2.74
C VAL A 198 -7.69 2.95 1.48
N ILE A 199 -7.12 4.15 1.63
CA ILE A 199 -6.62 4.98 0.52
C ILE A 199 -5.09 5.05 0.62
N ILE A 200 -4.40 4.70 -0.46
CA ILE A 200 -2.94 4.60 -0.53
C ILE A 200 -2.40 5.78 -1.34
N VAL A 201 -1.63 6.64 -0.67
CA VAL A 201 -1.04 7.84 -1.28
C VAL A 201 0.48 7.70 -1.26
N GLY A 202 1.12 7.76 -2.42
CA GLY A 202 2.58 7.79 -2.57
C GLY A 202 3.09 9.22 -2.72
N GLU A 203 3.38 9.63 -3.95
CA GLU A 203 4.01 10.91 -4.29
C GLU A 203 3.26 12.15 -3.77
N GLY A 204 1.93 12.04 -3.57
CA GLY A 204 1.13 13.11 -2.96
C GLY A 204 1.57 13.47 -1.54
N ILE A 205 2.20 12.54 -0.81
CA ILE A 205 2.80 12.75 0.51
C ILE A 205 4.32 12.83 0.40
N THR A 206 4.98 11.82 -0.21
CA THR A 206 6.45 11.74 -0.25
C THR A 206 7.13 12.83 -1.09
N GLY A 207 6.41 13.46 -2.00
CA GLY A 207 6.87 14.59 -2.82
C GLY A 207 6.52 15.97 -2.25
N ALA A 208 5.85 16.06 -1.10
CA ALA A 208 5.48 17.33 -0.49
C ALA A 208 6.67 17.97 0.25
N GLU A 209 6.64 19.29 0.40
CA GLU A 209 7.61 20.04 1.24
C GLU A 209 7.35 19.83 2.74
N ASP A 210 6.07 19.68 3.12
CA ASP A 210 5.61 19.40 4.48
C ASP A 210 4.78 18.09 4.46
N TYR A 211 5.36 17.04 4.97
CA TYR A 211 4.75 15.69 4.98
C TYR A 211 3.54 15.62 5.93
N GLY A 212 3.63 16.34 7.06
CA GLY A 212 2.54 16.39 8.04
C GLY A 212 1.32 17.09 7.49
N GLU A 213 1.51 18.27 6.86
CA GLU A 213 0.42 19.02 6.21
C GLU A 213 -0.21 18.21 5.08
N ALA A 214 0.62 17.58 4.23
CA ALA A 214 0.11 16.76 3.13
C ALA A 214 -0.73 15.58 3.64
N ALA A 215 -0.26 14.83 4.62
CA ALA A 215 -1.00 13.71 5.19
C ALA A 215 -2.31 14.18 5.86
N ALA A 216 -2.28 15.30 6.61
CA ALA A 216 -3.45 15.88 7.23
C ALA A 216 -4.51 16.32 6.20
N PHE A 217 -4.06 16.89 5.07
CA PHE A 217 -4.96 17.25 3.97
C PHE A 217 -5.70 16.02 3.43
N PHE A 218 -5.00 14.93 3.12
CA PHE A 218 -5.64 13.70 2.63
C PHE A 218 -6.58 13.11 3.67
N LYS A 219 -6.18 13.07 4.94
CA LYS A 219 -7.01 12.55 6.03
C LYS A 219 -8.29 13.38 6.18
N ALA A 220 -8.20 14.70 6.14
CA ALA A 220 -9.36 15.59 6.23
C ALA A 220 -10.35 15.38 5.07
N ALA A 221 -9.86 15.23 3.84
CA ALA A 221 -10.71 14.94 2.68
C ALA A 221 -11.44 13.59 2.81
N MET A 222 -10.74 12.56 3.31
CA MET A 222 -11.34 11.25 3.58
C MET A 222 -12.42 11.33 4.66
N ASP A 223 -12.15 12.02 5.76
CA ASP A 223 -13.08 12.17 6.88
C ASP A 223 -14.32 12.99 6.47
N ALA A 224 -14.17 14.01 5.61
CA ALA A 224 -15.28 14.76 5.03
C ALA A 224 -16.18 13.87 4.18
N ALA A 225 -15.60 13.01 3.34
CA ALA A 225 -16.35 12.05 2.53
C ALA A 225 -17.12 11.04 3.39
N GLU A 226 -16.54 10.55 4.49
CA GLU A 226 -17.23 9.65 5.44
C GLU A 226 -18.42 10.32 6.13
N ARG A 227 -18.34 11.63 6.41
CA ARG A 227 -19.44 12.41 6.99
C ARG A 227 -20.50 12.81 5.96
N GLY A 228 -20.28 12.56 4.66
CA GLY A 228 -21.15 12.98 3.57
C GLY A 228 -21.12 14.49 3.31
N GLU A 229 -20.07 15.17 3.74
CA GLU A 229 -19.83 16.59 3.49
C GLU A 229 -19.26 16.75 2.05
N ARG A 230 -19.98 17.47 1.18
CA ARG A 230 -19.57 17.76 -0.20
C ARG A 230 -19.32 19.23 -0.40
#